data_686c76fa1ff627d2f6e21e036c296512
#
_entry.id   686c76fa1ff627d2f6e21e036c296512
#
_cell.length_a   1.000
_cell.length_b   1.000
_cell.length_c   1.000
_cell.angle_alpha   90.00
_cell.angle_beta   90.00
_cell.angle_gamma   90.00
#
_symmetry.space_group_name_H-M   'P 1'
#
loop_
_entity.id
_entity.type
_entity.pdbx_description
1 polymer ?
#
loop_
_entity_poly.entity_id
_entity_poly.type
_entity_poly.pdbx_seq_one_letter_code
_entity_poly.pdbx_strand_id
1 'polypeptide(L)'
;MNVRHNLDLISGSAELEAVNVELVSRINNTTIFLSYLNKSKITEKYDYIVIDTRNDSNIITNNMLVASDMILGVTDPSADGFEALTNLVGHIEYLKSELTHPVTNESYVKAQVFFIGNLIRHNTRISRQFKEAMKGNSRYLGYFHDRTAFNEAAMQRISVLDLFEQKDYQDKKYDEFKKDTIDLIDRIKETLDTLY
;
A
#
# COMPACT_ATOMS: atom_id res chain seq x y z
N MET A 1 -5.90 -19.07 4.84
CA MET A 1 -5.38 -20.03 3.84
C MET A 1 -3.87 -19.88 3.78
N ASN A 2 -3.11 -20.92 4.07
CA ASN A 2 -1.65 -20.90 3.93
C ASN A 2 -1.27 -20.98 2.45
N VAL A 3 -0.46 -20.08 1.96
CA VAL A 3 -0.04 -20.01 0.54
C VAL A 3 1.39 -20.48 0.36
N ARG A 4 2.27 -20.09 1.28
CA ARG A 4 3.69 -20.48 1.36
C ARG A 4 4.13 -20.55 2.82
N HIS A 5 5.33 -21.03 3.07
CA HIS A 5 5.93 -20.92 4.39
C HIS A 5 5.95 -19.45 4.84
N ASN A 6 5.42 -19.16 6.02
CA ASN A 6 5.28 -17.82 6.60
C ASN A 6 4.40 -16.83 5.80
N LEU A 7 3.53 -17.32 4.89
CA LEU A 7 2.62 -16.46 4.15
C LEU A 7 1.21 -17.04 4.15
N ASP A 8 0.31 -16.36 4.82
CA ASP A 8 -1.13 -16.65 4.81
C ASP A 8 -1.89 -15.60 4.01
N LEU A 9 -2.97 -16.00 3.38
CA LEU A 9 -3.84 -15.13 2.59
C LEU A 9 -5.27 -15.15 3.15
N ILE A 10 -5.84 -13.97 3.35
CA ILE A 10 -7.28 -13.77 3.47
C ILE A 10 -7.75 -13.26 2.11
N SER A 11 -8.46 -14.10 1.37
CA SER A 11 -8.98 -13.73 0.06
C SER A 11 -10.17 -12.78 0.18
N GLY A 12 -10.27 -11.83 -0.76
CA GLY A 12 -11.50 -11.07 -0.96
C GLY A 12 -12.66 -11.99 -1.40
N SER A 13 -13.88 -11.54 -1.16
CA SER A 13 -15.11 -12.21 -1.58
C SER A 13 -16.01 -11.24 -2.33
N ALA A 14 -16.79 -11.75 -3.29
CA ALA A 14 -17.85 -10.98 -3.94
C ALA A 14 -18.95 -10.54 -2.95
N GLU A 15 -19.05 -11.20 -1.81
CA GLU A 15 -20.00 -10.85 -0.75
C GLU A 15 -19.64 -9.58 0.00
N LEU A 16 -18.41 -9.05 -0.16
CA LEU A 16 -17.97 -7.81 0.47
C LEU A 16 -18.88 -6.61 0.12
N GLU A 17 -19.50 -6.60 -1.05
CA GLU A 17 -20.44 -5.54 -1.42
C GLU A 17 -21.69 -5.58 -0.53
N ALA A 18 -22.23 -6.77 -0.26
CA ALA A 18 -23.36 -6.92 0.67
C ALA A 18 -22.97 -6.52 2.11
N VAL A 19 -21.75 -6.88 2.53
CA VAL A 19 -21.20 -6.47 3.83
C VAL A 19 -21.07 -4.95 3.92
N ASN A 20 -20.63 -4.29 2.86
CA ASN A 20 -20.52 -2.83 2.81
C ASN A 20 -21.88 -2.17 3.10
N VAL A 21 -22.97 -2.66 2.48
CA VAL A 21 -24.33 -2.17 2.70
C VAL A 21 -24.78 -2.40 4.15
N GLU A 22 -24.51 -3.57 4.71
CA GLU A 22 -24.85 -3.91 6.10
C GLU A 22 -24.11 -3.01 7.10
N LEU A 23 -22.83 -2.72 6.85
CA LEU A 23 -21.98 -1.91 7.73
C LEU A 23 -22.46 -0.46 7.85
N VAL A 24 -23.11 0.10 6.82
CA VAL A 24 -23.63 1.49 6.85
C VAL A 24 -24.50 1.75 8.08
N SER A 25 -25.30 0.79 8.49
CA SER A 25 -26.24 0.93 9.61
C SER A 25 -25.63 0.63 10.98
N ARG A 26 -24.39 0.13 11.05
CA ARG A 26 -23.75 -0.27 12.30
C ARG A 26 -23.11 0.93 13.02
N ILE A 27 -23.25 0.94 14.34
CA ILE A 27 -22.47 1.84 15.21
C ILE A 27 -21.00 1.44 15.12
N ASN A 28 -20.09 2.41 15.05
CA ASN A 28 -18.64 2.22 14.93
C ASN A 28 -18.23 1.47 13.64
N ASN A 29 -19.00 1.67 12.57
CA ASN A 29 -18.83 0.96 11.30
C ASN A 29 -17.44 1.12 10.65
N THR A 30 -16.68 2.16 10.97
CA THR A 30 -15.33 2.43 10.44
C THR A 30 -14.19 1.84 11.28
N THR A 31 -14.48 1.30 12.48
CA THR A 31 -13.46 0.75 13.41
C THR A 31 -13.61 -0.75 13.68
N ILE A 32 -14.48 -1.42 12.93
CA ILE A 32 -14.79 -2.85 13.12
C ILE A 32 -13.54 -3.71 12.86
N PHE A 33 -12.80 -3.42 11.78
CA PHE A 33 -11.62 -4.19 11.43
C PHE A 33 -10.48 -3.98 12.45
N LEU A 34 -10.25 -2.75 12.89
CA LEU A 34 -9.30 -2.46 13.97
C LEU A 34 -9.65 -3.24 15.25
N SER A 35 -10.94 -3.26 15.61
CA SER A 35 -11.44 -4.04 16.76
C SER A 35 -11.22 -5.55 16.57
N TYR A 36 -11.40 -6.06 15.34
CA TYR A 36 -11.15 -7.45 15.01
C TYR A 36 -9.66 -7.81 15.16
N LEU A 37 -8.75 -7.01 14.62
CA LEU A 37 -7.30 -7.24 14.73
C LEU A 37 -6.87 -7.32 16.21
N ASN A 38 -7.34 -6.38 17.03
CA ASN A 38 -7.04 -6.36 18.46
C ASN A 38 -7.60 -7.57 19.22
N LYS A 39 -8.87 -7.96 18.94
CA LYS A 39 -9.51 -9.08 19.63
C LYS A 39 -8.98 -10.44 19.22
N SER A 40 -8.66 -10.60 17.95
CA SER A 40 -8.14 -11.86 17.39
C SER A 40 -6.67 -12.09 17.71
N LYS A 41 -5.96 -11.06 18.17
CA LYS A 41 -4.51 -11.07 18.40
C LYS A 41 -3.71 -11.51 17.18
N ILE A 42 -4.22 -11.23 15.99
CA ILE A 42 -3.58 -11.64 14.74
C ILE A 42 -2.24 -10.91 14.56
N THR A 43 -2.11 -9.70 15.08
CA THR A 43 -0.89 -8.91 15.09
C THR A 43 0.24 -9.52 15.93
N GLU A 44 -0.09 -10.45 16.85
CA GLU A 44 0.93 -11.20 17.61
C GLU A 44 1.50 -12.39 16.81
N LYS A 45 0.91 -12.72 15.64
CA LYS A 45 1.27 -13.90 14.84
C LYS A 45 2.03 -13.58 13.56
N TYR A 46 1.96 -12.35 13.11
CA TYR A 46 2.55 -11.91 11.84
C TYR A 46 3.37 -10.64 12.06
N ASP A 47 4.56 -10.62 11.48
CA ASP A 47 5.42 -9.44 11.48
C ASP A 47 4.82 -8.32 10.63
N TYR A 48 4.16 -8.66 9.52
CA TYR A 48 3.50 -7.72 8.59
C TYR A 48 2.13 -8.21 8.18
N ILE A 49 1.19 -7.29 8.08
CA ILE A 49 -0.13 -7.49 7.49
C ILE A 49 -0.26 -6.52 6.31
N VAL A 50 -0.29 -7.05 5.10
CA VAL A 50 -0.43 -6.24 3.87
C VAL A 50 -1.88 -6.30 3.42
N ILE A 51 -2.50 -5.13 3.23
CA ILE A 51 -3.89 -5.00 2.84
C ILE A 51 -3.95 -4.35 1.46
N ASP A 52 -4.47 -5.08 0.48
CA ASP A 52 -4.78 -4.54 -0.84
C ASP A 52 -6.22 -3.98 -0.84
N THR A 53 -6.37 -2.70 -1.16
CA THR A 53 -7.66 -2.00 -1.14
C THR A 53 -8.06 -1.51 -2.53
N ARG A 54 -9.35 -1.32 -2.73
CA ARG A 54 -9.84 -0.55 -3.88
C ARG A 54 -9.52 0.93 -3.71
N ASN A 55 -9.44 1.63 -4.82
CA ASN A 55 -9.30 3.09 -4.82
C ASN A 55 -10.68 3.75 -4.72
N ASP A 56 -11.35 3.54 -3.60
CA ASP A 56 -12.65 4.13 -3.27
C ASP A 56 -12.67 4.56 -1.79
N SER A 57 -13.71 5.29 -1.38
CA SER A 57 -13.90 5.77 -0.01
C SER A 57 -15.07 5.07 0.68
N ASN A 58 -15.34 3.80 0.35
CA ASN A 58 -16.39 3.04 1.01
C ASN A 58 -16.02 2.65 2.46
N ILE A 59 -16.99 2.14 3.21
CA ILE A 59 -16.80 1.78 4.63
C ILE A 59 -15.74 0.69 4.81
N ILE A 60 -15.64 -0.26 3.88
CA ILE A 60 -14.65 -1.33 3.95
C ILE A 60 -13.24 -0.75 3.78
N THR A 61 -13.03 0.08 2.75
CA THR A 61 -11.75 0.77 2.55
C THR A 61 -11.40 1.63 3.77
N ASN A 62 -12.35 2.39 4.33
CA ASN A 62 -12.11 3.19 5.53
C ASN A 62 -11.69 2.32 6.73
N ASN A 63 -12.31 1.16 6.93
CA ASN A 63 -11.89 0.22 7.97
C ASN A 63 -10.44 -0.22 7.83
N MET A 64 -9.99 -0.49 6.59
CA MET A 64 -8.60 -0.90 6.32
C MET A 64 -7.62 0.25 6.56
N LEU A 65 -7.97 1.47 6.13
CA LEU A 65 -7.16 2.66 6.35
C LEU A 65 -7.02 3.00 7.84
N VAL A 66 -8.12 2.90 8.60
CA VAL A 66 -8.14 3.15 10.06
C VAL A 66 -7.30 2.14 10.83
N ALA A 67 -7.26 0.90 10.37
CA ALA A 67 -6.53 -0.18 11.02
C ALA A 67 -5.05 -0.26 10.63
N SER A 68 -4.61 0.55 9.67
CA SER A 68 -3.23 0.53 9.15
C SER A 68 -2.31 1.46 9.93
N ASP A 69 -1.03 1.11 10.04
CA ASP A 69 0.04 1.96 10.57
C ASP A 69 0.70 2.77 9.44
N MET A 70 0.80 2.16 8.26
CA MET A 70 1.34 2.77 7.05
C MET A 70 0.36 2.62 5.89
N ILE A 71 0.13 3.71 5.17
CA ILE A 71 -0.61 3.72 3.92
C ILE A 71 0.36 4.06 2.79
N LEU A 72 0.48 3.16 1.83
CA LEU A 72 1.33 3.35 0.66
C LEU A 72 0.49 3.77 -0.54
N GLY A 73 0.45 5.05 -0.84
CA GLY A 73 -0.19 5.60 -2.04
C GLY A 73 0.64 5.28 -3.28
N VAL A 74 0.07 4.49 -4.18
CA VAL A 74 0.70 4.13 -5.45
C VAL A 74 0.15 5.00 -6.55
N THR A 75 1.01 5.68 -7.29
CA THR A 75 0.60 6.57 -8.39
C THR A 75 1.44 6.36 -9.63
N ASP A 76 0.87 6.63 -10.79
CA ASP A 76 1.59 6.77 -12.04
C ASP A 76 1.92 8.25 -12.34
N PRO A 77 2.72 8.55 -13.35
CA PRO A 77 3.10 9.92 -13.70
C PRO A 77 2.02 10.65 -14.50
N SER A 78 0.76 10.62 -14.06
CA SER A 78 -0.37 11.30 -14.65
C SER A 78 -0.91 12.42 -13.75
N ALA A 79 -1.71 13.32 -14.30
CA ALA A 79 -2.39 14.35 -13.51
C ALA A 79 -3.38 13.72 -12.54
N ASP A 80 -4.13 12.72 -13.00
CA ASP A 80 -5.11 11.98 -12.19
C ASP A 80 -4.42 11.24 -11.01
N GLY A 81 -3.20 10.71 -11.25
CA GLY A 81 -2.39 10.09 -10.20
C GLY A 81 -1.99 11.07 -9.09
N PHE A 82 -1.60 12.29 -9.45
CA PHE A 82 -1.30 13.35 -8.45
C PHE A 82 -2.55 13.78 -7.68
N GLU A 83 -3.68 13.93 -8.38
CA GLU A 83 -4.95 14.27 -7.74
C GLU A 83 -5.38 13.16 -6.78
N ALA A 84 -5.26 11.89 -7.16
CA ALA A 84 -5.55 10.75 -6.30
C ALA A 84 -4.72 10.75 -5.01
N LEU A 85 -3.41 11.07 -5.08
CA LEU A 85 -2.57 11.21 -3.88
C LEU A 85 -3.04 12.36 -2.98
N THR A 86 -3.39 13.50 -3.56
CA THR A 86 -3.89 14.65 -2.80
C THR A 86 -5.19 14.30 -2.08
N ASN A 87 -6.10 13.64 -2.79
CA ASN A 87 -7.38 13.19 -2.25
C ASN A 87 -7.18 12.14 -1.14
N LEU A 88 -6.24 11.21 -1.31
CA LEU A 88 -5.89 10.23 -0.28
C LEU A 88 -5.42 10.91 1.00
N VAL A 89 -4.49 11.87 0.91
CA VAL A 89 -4.03 12.62 2.09
C VAL A 89 -5.17 13.35 2.77
N GLY A 90 -5.98 14.08 2.01
CA GLY A 90 -7.14 14.80 2.54
C GLY A 90 -8.14 13.87 3.23
N HIS A 91 -8.38 12.69 2.65
CA HIS A 91 -9.26 11.70 3.23
C HIS A 91 -8.74 11.11 4.55
N ILE A 92 -7.43 10.83 4.64
CA ILE A 92 -6.83 10.35 5.89
C ILE A 92 -6.87 11.43 6.98
N GLU A 93 -6.59 12.69 6.65
CA GLU A 93 -6.70 13.78 7.62
C GLU A 93 -8.17 13.98 8.08
N TYR A 94 -9.14 13.83 7.18
CA TYR A 94 -10.56 13.81 7.53
C TYR A 94 -10.87 12.65 8.50
N LEU A 95 -10.47 11.42 8.21
CA LEU A 95 -10.68 10.28 9.10
C LEU A 95 -10.00 10.49 10.47
N LYS A 96 -8.82 11.09 10.51
CA LYS A 96 -8.13 11.43 11.75
C LYS A 96 -8.91 12.44 12.60
N SER A 97 -9.54 13.41 11.98
CA SER A 97 -10.33 14.43 12.69
C SER A 97 -11.66 13.90 13.23
N GLU A 98 -12.31 13.01 12.46
CA GLU A 98 -13.63 12.47 12.82
C GLU A 98 -13.56 11.32 13.83
N LEU A 99 -12.52 10.49 13.73
CA LEU A 99 -12.38 9.28 14.54
C LEU A 99 -11.46 9.52 15.74
N THR A 100 -11.94 10.30 16.68
CA THR A 100 -11.20 10.69 17.89
C THR A 100 -11.82 10.11 19.15
N HIS A 101 -10.99 9.88 20.17
CA HIS A 101 -11.45 9.48 21.48
C HIS A 101 -12.15 10.66 22.18
N PRO A 102 -13.40 10.50 22.67
CA PRO A 102 -14.23 11.62 23.12
C PRO A 102 -13.70 12.37 24.35
N VAL A 103 -12.76 11.77 25.08
CA VAL A 103 -12.18 12.39 26.29
C VAL A 103 -10.78 12.93 26.04
N THR A 104 -9.93 12.17 25.32
CA THR A 104 -8.53 12.56 25.09
C THR A 104 -8.34 13.36 23.81
N ASN A 105 -9.31 13.35 22.90
CA ASN A 105 -9.23 13.88 21.55
C ASN A 105 -8.12 13.26 20.67
N GLU A 106 -7.55 12.15 21.11
CA GLU A 106 -6.58 11.41 20.32
C GLU A 106 -7.27 10.65 19.20
N SER A 107 -6.71 10.70 17.99
CA SER A 107 -7.25 9.96 16.86
C SER A 107 -6.99 8.46 17.00
N TYR A 108 -7.99 7.66 16.63
CA TYR A 108 -7.83 6.22 16.43
C TYR A 108 -7.00 5.90 15.17
N VAL A 109 -6.94 6.83 14.21
CA VAL A 109 -6.21 6.67 12.95
C VAL A 109 -4.76 7.08 13.16
N LYS A 110 -3.87 6.11 13.27
CA LYS A 110 -2.43 6.34 13.46
C LYS A 110 -1.64 6.33 12.16
N ALA A 111 -2.28 5.92 11.08
CA ALA A 111 -1.66 5.71 9.79
C ALA A 111 -0.84 6.92 9.31
N GLN A 112 0.38 6.64 8.85
CA GLN A 112 1.20 7.60 8.12
C GLN A 112 1.13 7.29 6.63
N VAL A 113 1.03 8.34 5.80
CA VAL A 113 0.88 8.20 4.35
C VAL A 113 2.23 8.41 3.68
N PHE A 114 2.67 7.43 2.89
CA PHE A 114 3.84 7.49 2.03
C PHE A 114 3.45 7.24 0.58
N PHE A 115 4.33 7.60 -0.36
CA PHE A 115 4.07 7.52 -1.78
C PHE A 115 5.14 6.76 -2.53
N ILE A 116 4.72 5.99 -3.54
CA ILE A 116 5.59 5.43 -4.55
C ILE A 116 5.05 5.73 -5.95
N GLY A 117 5.98 5.98 -6.87
CA GLY A 117 5.67 6.02 -8.29
C GLY A 117 5.61 4.60 -8.87
N ASN A 118 4.70 4.36 -9.81
CA ASN A 118 4.62 3.13 -10.58
C ASN A 118 4.61 3.44 -12.07
N LEU A 119 4.97 2.47 -12.90
CA LEU A 119 4.99 2.61 -14.36
C LEU A 119 5.87 3.77 -14.85
N ILE A 120 6.93 4.09 -14.13
CA ILE A 120 7.83 5.19 -14.49
C ILE A 120 8.73 4.77 -15.66
N ARG A 121 8.48 5.34 -16.83
CA ARG A 121 9.24 5.06 -18.06
C ARG A 121 10.58 5.77 -18.07
N HIS A 122 11.58 5.09 -18.62
CA HIS A 122 12.87 5.71 -18.83
C HIS A 122 12.78 6.81 -19.92
N ASN A 123 13.38 7.98 -19.64
CA ASN A 123 13.55 9.10 -20.59
C ASN A 123 12.27 9.75 -21.17
N THR A 124 11.08 9.56 -20.59
CA THR A 124 9.91 10.33 -21.01
C THR A 124 9.86 11.69 -20.31
N ARG A 125 9.29 12.69 -20.98
CA ARG A 125 9.08 14.03 -20.41
C ARG A 125 8.22 13.95 -19.13
N ILE A 126 7.15 13.17 -19.20
CA ILE A 126 6.19 13.01 -18.09
C ILE A 126 6.88 12.39 -16.87
N SER A 127 7.66 11.32 -17.06
CA SER A 127 8.40 10.69 -15.95
C SER A 127 9.44 11.62 -15.32
N ARG A 128 10.08 12.48 -16.11
CA ARG A 128 11.00 13.49 -15.59
C ARG A 128 10.27 14.54 -14.76
N GLN A 129 9.14 15.03 -15.25
CA GLN A 129 8.30 15.99 -14.50
C GLN A 129 7.79 15.39 -13.20
N PHE A 130 7.36 14.13 -13.22
CA PHE A 130 6.95 13.41 -12.02
C PHE A 130 8.07 13.33 -10.99
N LYS A 131 9.27 12.87 -11.39
CA LYS A 131 10.43 12.77 -10.50
C LYS A 131 10.80 14.12 -9.89
N GLU A 132 10.76 15.19 -10.68
CA GLU A 132 11.05 16.53 -10.19
C GLU A 132 9.99 17.05 -9.22
N ALA A 133 8.70 16.78 -9.49
CA ALA A 133 7.60 17.15 -8.60
C ALA A 133 7.66 16.41 -7.24
N MET A 134 8.15 15.16 -7.24
CA MET A 134 8.31 14.37 -6.02
C MET A 134 9.60 14.65 -5.26
N LYS A 135 10.55 15.36 -5.87
CA LYS A 135 11.85 15.68 -5.28
C LYS A 135 11.67 16.53 -4.02
N GLY A 136 12.27 16.08 -2.93
CA GLY A 136 12.19 16.78 -1.63
C GLY A 136 10.90 16.52 -0.85
N ASN A 137 9.97 15.74 -1.38
CA ASN A 137 8.82 15.30 -0.61
C ASN A 137 9.25 14.16 0.33
N SER A 138 9.22 14.40 1.63
CA SER A 138 9.65 13.44 2.66
C SER A 138 8.80 12.18 2.73
N ARG A 139 7.59 12.21 2.18
CA ARG A 139 6.69 11.05 2.10
C ARG A 139 6.96 10.17 0.87
N TYR A 140 7.76 10.64 -0.08
CA TYR A 140 8.04 9.91 -1.30
C TYR A 140 9.20 8.95 -1.12
N LEU A 141 8.94 7.65 -1.26
CA LEU A 141 9.93 6.60 -1.04
C LEU A 141 10.72 6.21 -2.30
N GLY A 142 10.17 6.47 -3.49
CA GLY A 142 10.79 6.10 -4.74
C GLY A 142 9.78 5.62 -5.79
N TYR A 143 10.24 4.86 -6.78
CA TYR A 143 9.36 4.42 -7.86
C TYR A 143 9.80 3.08 -8.45
N PHE A 144 8.82 2.35 -8.98
CA PHE A 144 9.07 1.20 -9.84
C PHE A 144 9.07 1.62 -11.30
N HIS A 145 10.03 1.11 -12.02
CA HIS A 145 10.10 1.29 -13.47
C HIS A 145 9.00 0.52 -14.21
N ASP A 146 8.52 1.08 -15.34
CA ASP A 146 7.69 0.34 -16.30
C ASP A 146 8.56 -0.71 -17.00
N ARG A 147 8.48 -1.96 -16.53
CA ARG A 147 9.25 -3.10 -17.02
C ARG A 147 8.37 -4.32 -17.22
N THR A 148 8.59 -5.02 -18.31
CA THR A 148 7.89 -6.29 -18.63
C THR A 148 8.10 -7.38 -17.59
N ALA A 149 9.19 -7.31 -16.82
CA ALA A 149 9.51 -8.24 -15.73
C ALA A 149 8.39 -8.36 -14.69
N PHE A 150 7.71 -7.26 -14.35
CA PHE A 150 6.59 -7.30 -13.42
C PHE A 150 5.40 -8.08 -13.98
N ASN A 151 5.09 -7.90 -15.27
CA ASN A 151 4.04 -8.64 -15.95
C ASN A 151 4.41 -10.13 -16.07
N GLU A 152 5.67 -10.42 -16.36
CA GLU A 152 6.18 -11.77 -16.46
C GLU A 152 6.10 -12.50 -15.12
N ALA A 153 6.52 -11.87 -14.01
CA ALA A 153 6.38 -12.40 -12.66
C ALA A 153 4.91 -12.71 -12.33
N ALA A 154 4.00 -11.77 -12.66
CA ALA A 154 2.56 -11.96 -12.45
C ALA A 154 2.00 -13.13 -13.27
N MET A 155 2.39 -13.28 -14.54
CA MET A 155 1.97 -14.42 -15.38
C MET A 155 2.49 -15.75 -14.84
N GLN A 156 3.71 -15.79 -14.32
CA GLN A 156 4.29 -16.98 -13.69
C GLN A 156 3.78 -17.22 -12.27
N ARG A 157 3.00 -16.30 -11.69
CA ARG A 157 2.51 -16.32 -10.31
C ARG A 157 3.62 -16.45 -9.26
N ILE A 158 4.72 -15.74 -9.49
CA ILE A 158 5.87 -15.65 -8.59
C ILE A 158 6.12 -14.19 -8.22
N SER A 159 6.93 -13.95 -7.19
CA SER A 159 7.40 -12.59 -6.90
C SER A 159 8.42 -12.13 -7.95
N VAL A 160 8.55 -10.82 -8.12
CA VAL A 160 9.60 -10.26 -8.98
C VAL A 160 11.01 -10.63 -8.48
N LEU A 161 11.17 -10.84 -7.18
CA LEU A 161 12.42 -11.28 -6.59
C LEU A 161 12.75 -12.72 -6.97
N ASP A 162 11.73 -13.62 -6.95
CA ASP A 162 11.91 -15.00 -7.45
C ASP A 162 12.24 -15.00 -8.96
N LEU A 163 11.65 -14.08 -9.74
CA LEU A 163 11.96 -13.93 -11.16
C LEU A 163 13.43 -13.52 -11.37
N PHE A 164 13.97 -12.67 -10.52
CA PHE A 164 15.36 -12.21 -10.59
C PHE A 164 16.38 -13.34 -10.38
N GLU A 165 16.00 -14.43 -9.72
CA GLU A 165 16.85 -15.61 -9.55
C GLU A 165 16.89 -16.52 -10.80
N GLN A 166 16.00 -16.31 -11.77
CA GLN A 166 15.96 -17.11 -12.98
C GLN A 166 17.13 -16.75 -13.91
N LYS A 167 17.58 -17.75 -14.69
CA LYS A 167 18.75 -17.66 -15.57
C LYS A 167 18.67 -16.49 -16.56
N ASP A 168 17.48 -16.20 -17.07
CA ASP A 168 17.24 -15.15 -18.07
C ASP A 168 17.47 -13.73 -17.51
N TYR A 169 17.45 -13.61 -16.19
CA TYR A 169 17.67 -12.34 -15.47
C TYR A 169 19.08 -12.23 -14.88
N GLN A 170 20.01 -13.15 -15.16
CA GLN A 170 21.41 -13.11 -14.66
C GLN A 170 22.35 -12.25 -15.54
N ASP A 171 21.84 -11.63 -16.60
CA ASP A 171 22.63 -10.73 -17.46
C ASP A 171 22.81 -9.37 -16.76
N LYS A 172 24.01 -8.82 -16.83
CA LYS A 172 24.39 -7.50 -16.26
C LYS A 172 23.48 -6.35 -16.68
N LYS A 173 22.80 -6.45 -17.82
CA LYS A 173 21.83 -5.44 -18.27
C LYS A 173 20.64 -5.27 -17.30
N TYR A 174 20.40 -6.23 -16.41
CA TYR A 174 19.35 -6.19 -15.41
C TYR A 174 19.83 -5.73 -14.03
N ASP A 175 21.13 -5.61 -13.79
CA ASP A 175 21.69 -5.34 -12.45
C ASP A 175 21.16 -4.04 -11.85
N GLU A 176 21.11 -2.94 -12.64
CA GLU A 176 20.57 -1.65 -12.19
C GLU A 176 19.09 -1.76 -11.84
N PHE A 177 18.30 -2.39 -12.71
CA PHE A 177 16.88 -2.59 -12.49
C PHE A 177 16.57 -3.44 -11.25
N LYS A 178 17.32 -4.54 -11.07
CA LYS A 178 17.21 -5.39 -9.88
C LYS A 178 17.52 -4.59 -8.63
N LYS A 179 18.65 -3.88 -8.64
CA LYS A 179 19.10 -3.06 -7.52
C LYS A 179 18.04 -2.01 -7.15
N ASP A 180 17.58 -1.22 -8.12
CA ASP A 180 16.59 -0.17 -7.88
C ASP A 180 15.28 -0.74 -7.29
N THR A 181 14.88 -1.94 -7.77
CA THR A 181 13.68 -2.61 -7.28
C THR A 181 13.84 -3.09 -5.84
N ILE A 182 14.96 -3.72 -5.53
CA ILE A 182 15.29 -4.22 -4.18
C ILE A 182 15.43 -3.04 -3.21
N ASP A 183 16.22 -2.02 -3.58
CA ASP A 183 16.43 -0.83 -2.75
C ASP A 183 15.12 -0.11 -2.39
N LEU A 184 14.14 -0.10 -3.31
CA LEU A 184 12.83 0.47 -3.03
C LEU A 184 12.02 -0.40 -2.07
N ILE A 185 12.02 -1.73 -2.26
CA ILE A 185 11.32 -2.67 -1.36
C ILE A 185 11.90 -2.56 0.05
N ASP A 186 13.23 -2.55 0.19
CA ASP A 186 13.92 -2.42 1.47
C ASP A 186 13.57 -1.08 2.14
N ARG A 187 13.55 0.01 1.39
CA ARG A 187 13.14 1.34 1.90
C ARG A 187 11.70 1.35 2.40
N ILE A 188 10.77 0.71 1.70
CA ILE A 188 9.37 0.58 2.15
C ILE A 188 9.34 -0.16 3.49
N LYS A 189 10.06 -1.28 3.58
CA LYS A 189 10.16 -2.09 4.80
C LYS A 189 10.78 -1.30 5.94
N GLU A 190 11.95 -0.70 5.74
CA GLU A 190 12.64 0.12 6.75
C GLU A 190 11.75 1.27 7.23
N THR A 191 11.02 1.92 6.32
CA THR A 191 10.07 2.99 6.69
C THR A 191 8.98 2.46 7.59
N LEU A 192 8.40 1.31 7.29
CA LEU A 192 7.39 0.67 8.13
C LEU A 192 7.96 0.30 9.50
N ASP A 193 9.16 -0.31 9.54
CA ASP A 193 9.82 -0.72 10.78
C ASP A 193 10.14 0.47 11.70
N THR A 194 10.28 1.70 11.18
CA THR A 194 10.49 2.92 11.99
C THR A 194 9.22 3.47 12.64
N LEU A 195 8.05 2.97 12.27
CA LEU A 195 6.77 3.41 12.84
C LEU A 195 6.44 2.70 14.17
N TYR A 196 7.22 1.71 14.53
CA TYR A 196 7.16 0.94 15.78
C TYR A 196 8.41 1.19 16.62
#